data_1cf763d1eaa57db4cc341b8386bea0dc
#
_entry.id   1cf763d1eaa57db4cc341b8386bea0dc
#
_cell.length_a   1.000
_cell.length_b   1.000
_cell.length_c   1.000
_cell.angle_alpha   90.00
_cell.angle_beta   90.00
_cell.angle_gamma   90.00
#
_symmetry.space_group_name_H-M   'P 1'
#
loop_
_entity.id
_entity.type
_entity.pdbx_description
1 polymer ?
#
loop_
_entity_poly.entity_id
_entity_poly.type
_entity_poly.pdbx_seq_one_letter_code
_entity_poly.pdbx_strand_id
1 'polypeptide(L)'
;RKNDGKIEIEPNCKIGYVSQFAQIDEDEKEDVTVFNYLSETFVKLQDKITEICEVMGTASDLDALMEKYQQVLETFEAMDGDNYETNIMKKLSVANLEKHADLPIAKLSGGEFKLLQVIREMLSAPNVLIMDEPDVFLDFEHLNSLRNLIKSHKGILLVITHNRYLLNHCFNKIIHLENKELQEFTGSYIEYNFMLLQNKIELQEQSVADTLEIQRNQDIVNRMRKDATIHTSAAKGRSLHARVSLLERLEARRVKEPFVDIKQPEIKLVNQNEIEEITAIKVSDYSIGFVHPLLEHVSFEIKSTDKVALIGANGTGKTTLLKAIYDHTDNAVEIGEGVEMAFLSQNQSQMLNESNSVLNEFLDAGFENKDAVLAHLTAYGLEEEHLTQKIASLSGGEKNLLQLAKVSISNANLLLLDEPTSHLDTYAQAALEQAMTDYNGAILMISHDFYSIANCMDYVLFIEDKGIRRMSIRKFRKMIYDKHFEKDYLLLEQEKKEVELKITAALKKTDFEQAKLLTEQLETIIRKL
;
A
#
# COMPACT_ATOMS: atom_id res chain seq x y z
N ARG A 1 3.84 22.81 6.73
CA ARG A 1 3.58 22.78 8.20
C ARG A 1 4.89 23.19 8.89
N LYS A 2 4.82 23.99 9.99
CA LYS A 2 6.00 24.26 10.84
C LYS A 2 6.37 22.97 11.55
N ASN A 3 7.58 22.48 11.32
CA ASN A 3 8.15 21.34 12.02
C ASN A 3 9.09 21.87 13.10
N ASP A 4 9.03 21.27 14.29
CA ASP A 4 10.03 21.48 15.32
C ASP A 4 11.18 20.51 15.03
N GLY A 5 12.35 21.04 14.67
CA GLY A 5 13.53 20.26 14.36
C GLY A 5 14.48 20.98 13.41
N LYS A 6 15.70 20.44 13.25
CA LYS A 6 16.72 20.95 12.36
C LYS A 6 17.07 19.86 11.34
N ILE A 7 17.02 20.20 10.05
CA ILE A 7 17.52 19.35 8.97
C ILE A 7 18.89 19.91 8.57
N GLU A 8 19.92 19.09 8.64
CA GLU A 8 21.26 19.42 8.18
C GLU A 8 21.54 18.67 6.88
N ILE A 9 21.89 19.43 5.86
CA ILE A 9 22.23 18.91 4.53
C ILE A 9 23.67 19.30 4.26
N GLU A 10 24.48 18.35 3.80
CA GLU A 10 25.85 18.65 3.43
C GLU A 10 25.92 19.68 2.29
N PRO A 11 26.89 20.61 2.31
CA PRO A 11 27.10 21.51 1.20
C PRO A 11 27.29 20.73 -0.11
N ASN A 12 26.62 21.17 -1.18
CA ASN A 12 26.66 20.56 -2.51
C ASN A 12 25.88 19.21 -2.63
N CYS A 13 25.10 18.81 -1.63
CA CYS A 13 24.21 17.65 -1.75
C CYS A 13 22.99 18.02 -2.59
N LYS A 14 22.86 17.43 -3.77
CA LYS A 14 21.70 17.58 -4.65
C LYS A 14 20.62 16.57 -4.27
N ILE A 15 19.42 17.05 -3.96
CA ILE A 15 18.27 16.22 -3.60
C ILE A 15 17.28 16.23 -4.76
N GLY A 16 16.93 15.06 -5.27
CA GLY A 16 15.80 14.85 -6.18
C GLY A 16 14.56 14.42 -5.40
N TYR A 17 13.37 14.81 -5.85
CA TYR A 17 12.13 14.47 -5.20
C TYR A 17 11.05 14.09 -6.22
N VAL A 18 10.50 12.89 -6.09
CA VAL A 18 9.35 12.41 -6.86
C VAL A 18 8.14 12.40 -5.94
N SER A 19 7.19 13.31 -6.18
CA SER A 19 5.96 13.42 -5.39
C SER A 19 4.95 12.34 -5.76
N GLN A 20 4.03 12.01 -4.84
CA GLN A 20 2.92 11.09 -5.06
C GLN A 20 2.02 11.54 -6.23
N PHE A 21 1.65 12.81 -6.23
CA PHE A 21 0.79 13.43 -7.25
C PHE A 21 1.59 14.49 -7.99
N ALA A 22 2.08 14.17 -9.16
CA ALA A 22 2.61 15.18 -10.04
C ALA A 22 1.59 15.44 -11.17
N GLN A 23 1.02 16.63 -11.16
CA GLN A 23 0.18 17.12 -12.24
C GLN A 23 1.09 17.83 -13.25
N ILE A 24 0.87 17.56 -14.52
CA ILE A 24 1.36 18.43 -15.59
C ILE A 24 0.25 19.43 -15.86
N ASP A 25 0.60 20.69 -16.02
CA ASP A 25 -0.32 21.68 -16.56
C ASP A 25 -0.87 21.22 -17.91
N GLU A 26 -2.19 21.22 -18.06
CA GLU A 26 -2.85 20.63 -19.23
C GLU A 26 -2.47 21.34 -20.53
N ASP A 27 -2.13 22.62 -20.45
CA ASP A 27 -1.76 23.46 -21.61
C ASP A 27 -0.37 23.13 -22.18
N GLU A 28 0.53 22.46 -21.42
CA GLU A 28 1.89 22.12 -21.88
C GLU A 28 1.99 20.71 -22.50
N LYS A 29 0.91 19.91 -22.51
CA LYS A 29 0.97 18.47 -22.83
C LYS A 29 0.95 18.13 -24.32
N GLU A 30 0.31 18.93 -25.18
CA GLU A 30 -0.07 18.46 -26.52
C GLU A 30 1.10 18.37 -27.51
N ASP A 31 2.14 19.21 -27.37
CA ASP A 31 3.23 19.31 -28.35
C ASP A 31 4.59 18.76 -27.86
N VAL A 32 4.74 18.41 -26.57
CA VAL A 32 6.02 17.99 -26.02
C VAL A 32 6.18 16.48 -26.09
N THR A 33 7.21 16.00 -26.80
CA THR A 33 7.55 14.57 -26.85
C THR A 33 8.21 14.10 -25.54
N VAL A 34 8.15 12.80 -25.28
CA VAL A 34 8.85 12.15 -24.14
C VAL A 34 10.33 12.53 -24.10
N PHE A 35 11.01 12.48 -25.24
CA PHE A 35 12.43 12.84 -25.33
C PHE A 35 12.65 14.31 -25.00
N ASN A 36 11.86 15.21 -25.54
CA ASN A 36 11.98 16.65 -25.26
C ASN A 36 11.70 16.99 -23.81
N TYR A 37 10.71 16.32 -23.17
CA TYR A 37 10.44 16.47 -21.74
C TYR A 37 11.63 16.08 -20.86
N LEU A 38 12.33 15.00 -21.19
CA LEU A 38 13.49 14.52 -20.44
C LEU A 38 14.75 15.35 -20.74
N SER A 39 14.89 15.89 -21.96
CA SER A 39 16.05 16.70 -22.36
C SER A 39 15.95 18.17 -21.96
N GLU A 40 14.78 18.65 -21.56
CA GLU A 40 14.49 20.06 -21.28
C GLU A 40 15.55 20.73 -20.36
N THR A 41 15.93 20.06 -19.27
CA THR A 41 16.92 20.60 -18.32
C THR A 41 18.31 20.74 -18.97
N PHE A 42 18.69 19.78 -19.79
CA PHE A 42 19.98 19.79 -20.50
C PHE A 42 20.04 20.88 -21.55
N VAL A 43 18.98 21.02 -22.36
CA VAL A 43 18.85 22.08 -23.37
C VAL A 43 18.91 23.46 -22.70
N LYS A 44 18.15 23.66 -21.61
CA LYS A 44 18.21 24.93 -20.85
C LYS A 44 19.60 25.27 -20.30
N LEU A 45 20.37 24.25 -19.90
CA LEU A 45 21.75 24.46 -19.43
C LEU A 45 22.69 24.81 -20.62
N GLN A 46 22.56 24.13 -21.76
CA GLN A 46 23.31 24.43 -22.97
C GLN A 46 23.01 25.84 -23.51
N ASP A 47 21.73 26.23 -23.53
CA ASP A 47 21.30 27.57 -23.93
C ASP A 47 21.92 28.63 -23.02
N LYS A 48 21.94 28.43 -21.70
CA LYS A 48 22.58 29.32 -20.73
C LYS A 48 24.09 29.42 -20.93
N ILE A 49 24.75 28.29 -21.20
CA ILE A 49 26.21 28.28 -21.50
C ILE A 49 26.45 29.13 -22.75
N THR A 50 25.64 28.94 -23.80
CA THR A 50 25.76 29.69 -25.05
C THR A 50 25.54 31.19 -24.83
N GLU A 51 24.45 31.56 -24.14
CA GLU A 51 24.13 32.95 -23.80
C GLU A 51 25.24 33.63 -23.01
N ILE A 52 25.81 32.95 -21.99
CA ILE A 52 26.93 33.50 -21.22
C ILE A 52 28.16 33.71 -22.11
N CYS A 53 28.48 32.78 -23.01
CA CYS A 53 29.58 32.91 -23.94
C CYS A 53 29.39 34.11 -24.90
N GLU A 54 28.19 34.33 -25.41
CA GLU A 54 27.89 35.50 -26.28
C GLU A 54 28.05 36.82 -25.53
N VAL A 55 27.56 36.90 -24.28
CA VAL A 55 27.65 38.09 -23.44
C VAL A 55 29.10 38.36 -23.04
N MET A 56 29.93 37.34 -22.80
CA MET A 56 31.36 37.49 -22.50
C MET A 56 32.12 38.23 -23.59
N GLY A 57 31.69 38.11 -24.88
CA GLY A 57 32.32 38.82 -25.99
C GLY A 57 32.16 40.35 -25.96
N THR A 58 31.24 40.90 -25.18
CA THR A 58 30.89 42.33 -25.14
C THR A 58 30.90 42.96 -23.76
N ALA A 59 31.04 42.16 -22.70
CA ALA A 59 30.90 42.60 -21.32
C ALA A 59 32.18 43.26 -20.75
N SER A 60 31.98 44.22 -19.85
CA SER A 60 33.06 44.90 -19.10
C SER A 60 33.42 44.19 -17.79
N ASP A 61 32.55 43.30 -17.26
CA ASP A 61 32.77 42.52 -16.05
C ASP A 61 32.86 41.02 -16.42
N LEU A 62 34.08 40.62 -16.77
CA LEU A 62 34.40 39.23 -17.16
C LEU A 62 34.44 38.26 -15.98
N ASP A 63 34.86 38.70 -14.78
CA ASP A 63 35.10 37.80 -13.66
C ASP A 63 33.76 37.20 -13.14
N ALA A 64 32.73 38.03 -12.98
CA ALA A 64 31.39 37.55 -12.56
C ALA A 64 30.72 36.62 -13.60
N LEU A 65 30.99 36.85 -14.90
CA LEU A 65 30.50 35.99 -15.97
C LEU A 65 31.25 34.67 -16.05
N MET A 66 32.54 34.66 -15.81
CA MET A 66 33.37 33.45 -15.72
C MET A 66 32.89 32.56 -14.56
N GLU A 67 32.60 33.14 -13.40
CA GLU A 67 32.08 32.39 -12.26
C GLU A 67 30.72 31.74 -12.57
N LYS A 68 29.81 32.50 -13.19
CA LYS A 68 28.52 31.95 -13.64
C LYS A 68 28.67 30.86 -14.69
N TYR A 69 29.55 31.04 -15.67
CA TYR A 69 29.86 30.05 -16.68
C TYR A 69 30.33 28.74 -16.03
N GLN A 70 31.27 28.85 -15.09
CA GLN A 70 31.83 27.69 -14.41
C GLN A 70 30.76 26.94 -13.59
N GLN A 71 29.89 27.65 -12.86
CA GLN A 71 28.80 27.05 -12.10
C GLN A 71 27.80 26.28 -13.01
N VAL A 72 27.45 26.85 -14.17
CA VAL A 72 26.53 26.19 -15.11
C VAL A 72 27.18 24.99 -15.76
N LEU A 73 28.48 25.13 -16.14
CA LEU A 73 29.26 24.04 -16.73
C LEU A 73 29.43 22.87 -15.75
N GLU A 74 29.85 23.15 -14.50
CA GLU A 74 29.93 22.12 -13.44
C GLU A 74 28.60 21.39 -13.22
N THR A 75 27.49 22.11 -13.29
CA THR A 75 26.16 21.50 -13.18
C THR A 75 25.87 20.59 -14.37
N PHE A 76 26.20 21.02 -15.59
CA PHE A 76 26.00 20.25 -16.81
C PHE A 76 26.87 18.99 -16.84
N GLU A 77 28.16 19.14 -16.49
CA GLU A 77 29.12 18.02 -16.39
C GLU A 77 28.70 17.01 -15.29
N ALA A 78 28.26 17.50 -14.11
CA ALA A 78 27.79 16.64 -13.02
C ALA A 78 26.59 15.78 -13.41
N MET A 79 25.79 16.22 -14.38
CA MET A 79 24.67 15.47 -14.96
C MET A 79 25.08 14.60 -16.15
N ASP A 80 26.39 14.48 -16.48
CA ASP A 80 26.87 13.82 -17.69
C ASP A 80 26.22 14.41 -18.97
N GLY A 81 26.19 15.75 -19.02
CA GLY A 81 25.45 16.49 -20.04
C GLY A 81 25.90 16.23 -21.47
N ASP A 82 27.19 15.94 -21.70
CA ASP A 82 27.70 15.60 -23.04
C ASP A 82 27.08 14.31 -23.62
N ASN A 83 26.61 13.41 -22.74
CA ASN A 83 26.03 12.12 -23.11
C ASN A 83 24.51 12.04 -22.82
N TYR A 84 23.84 13.19 -22.58
CA TYR A 84 22.45 13.20 -22.10
C TYR A 84 21.48 12.42 -23.01
N GLU A 85 21.62 12.52 -24.33
CA GLU A 85 20.76 11.78 -25.28
C GLU A 85 20.88 10.26 -25.09
N THR A 86 22.11 9.77 -25.00
CA THR A 86 22.40 8.36 -24.75
C THR A 86 21.88 7.91 -23.38
N ASN A 87 22.02 8.75 -22.36
CA ASN A 87 21.57 8.47 -21.01
C ASN A 87 20.04 8.44 -20.91
N ILE A 88 19.34 9.35 -21.62
CA ILE A 88 17.88 9.33 -21.77
C ILE A 88 17.43 8.00 -22.38
N MET A 89 18.00 7.63 -23.52
CA MET A 89 17.62 6.38 -24.21
C MET A 89 17.90 5.14 -23.37
N LYS A 90 19.02 5.09 -22.64
CA LYS A 90 19.32 4.01 -21.69
C LYS A 90 18.28 3.91 -20.58
N LYS A 91 17.86 5.03 -19.99
CA LYS A 91 16.85 5.04 -18.92
C LYS A 91 15.48 4.66 -19.45
N LEU A 92 15.10 5.12 -20.63
CA LEU A 92 13.87 4.71 -21.31
C LEU A 92 13.87 3.20 -21.61
N SER A 93 15.01 2.63 -22.04
CA SER A 93 15.14 1.19 -22.27
C SER A 93 15.00 0.38 -20.98
N VAL A 94 15.58 0.83 -19.86
CA VAL A 94 15.40 0.19 -18.53
C VAL A 94 13.94 0.19 -18.10
N ALA A 95 13.18 1.22 -18.48
CA ALA A 95 11.76 1.36 -18.20
C ALA A 95 10.83 0.71 -19.26
N ASN A 96 11.38 0.11 -20.32
CA ASN A 96 10.64 -0.40 -21.49
C ASN A 96 9.84 0.68 -22.23
N LEU A 97 10.28 1.94 -22.17
CA LEU A 97 9.62 3.10 -22.80
C LEU A 97 10.38 3.64 -24.02
N GLU A 98 11.41 2.98 -24.53
CA GLU A 98 12.22 3.45 -25.65
C GLU A 98 11.41 3.72 -26.93
N LYS A 99 10.36 2.92 -27.18
CA LYS A 99 9.46 3.11 -28.34
C LYS A 99 8.55 4.34 -28.22
N HIS A 100 8.47 4.92 -27.04
CA HIS A 100 7.63 6.08 -26.75
C HIS A 100 8.42 7.40 -26.82
N ALA A 101 9.72 7.38 -27.12
CA ALA A 101 10.58 8.56 -27.11
C ALA A 101 10.02 9.74 -27.94
N ASP A 102 9.45 9.46 -29.12
CA ASP A 102 8.88 10.44 -30.04
C ASP A 102 7.36 10.70 -29.82
N LEU A 103 6.74 9.99 -28.85
CA LEU A 103 5.32 10.20 -28.57
C LEU A 103 5.11 11.47 -27.72
N PRO A 104 4.02 12.23 -27.97
CA PRO A 104 3.60 13.28 -27.07
C PRO A 104 3.30 12.75 -25.67
N ILE A 105 3.72 13.48 -24.63
CA ILE A 105 3.48 13.08 -23.24
C ILE A 105 1.99 12.97 -22.90
N ALA A 106 1.14 13.72 -23.59
CA ALA A 106 -0.32 13.64 -23.46
C ALA A 106 -0.91 12.27 -23.83
N LYS A 107 -0.19 11.46 -24.61
CA LYS A 107 -0.62 10.11 -25.02
C LYS A 107 -0.18 9.01 -24.07
N LEU A 108 0.62 9.34 -23.06
CA LEU A 108 1.08 8.37 -22.07
C LEU A 108 -0.04 8.04 -21.09
N SER A 109 -0.05 6.79 -20.63
CA SER A 109 -0.84 6.39 -19.46
C SER A 109 -0.29 7.06 -18.19
N GLY A 110 -1.11 7.14 -17.15
CA GLY A 110 -0.67 7.69 -15.85
C GLY A 110 0.55 6.96 -15.27
N GLY A 111 0.64 5.63 -15.45
CA GLY A 111 1.77 4.83 -15.03
C GLY A 111 3.06 5.12 -15.82
N GLU A 112 2.98 5.21 -17.14
CA GLU A 112 4.12 5.58 -18.00
C GLU A 112 4.62 6.98 -17.67
N PHE A 113 3.70 7.91 -17.45
CA PHE A 113 4.07 9.26 -17.06
C PHE A 113 4.76 9.31 -15.69
N LYS A 114 4.30 8.51 -14.73
CA LYS A 114 4.95 8.37 -13.42
C LYS A 114 6.39 7.86 -13.55
N LEU A 115 6.63 6.84 -14.39
CA LEU A 115 7.99 6.37 -14.70
C LEU A 115 8.85 7.46 -15.34
N LEU A 116 8.25 8.27 -16.21
CA LEU A 116 8.94 9.38 -16.87
C LEU A 116 9.43 10.43 -15.85
N GLN A 117 8.63 10.74 -14.84
CA GLN A 117 9.01 11.63 -13.73
C GLN A 117 10.20 11.06 -12.92
N VAL A 118 10.16 9.76 -12.62
CA VAL A 118 11.27 9.08 -11.95
C VAL A 118 12.55 9.18 -12.79
N ILE A 119 12.45 8.93 -14.10
CA ILE A 119 13.60 9.05 -15.03
C ILE A 119 14.13 10.48 -15.06
N ARG A 120 13.28 11.50 -15.13
CA ARG A 120 13.66 12.91 -15.14
C ARG A 120 14.47 13.29 -13.90
N GLU A 121 14.00 12.88 -12.72
CA GLU A 121 14.73 13.11 -11.47
C GLU A 121 16.06 12.35 -11.44
N MET A 122 16.09 11.10 -11.92
CA MET A 122 17.33 10.33 -11.98
C MET A 122 18.38 10.94 -12.94
N LEU A 123 17.94 11.51 -14.08
CA LEU A 123 18.81 12.17 -15.05
C LEU A 123 19.41 13.45 -14.49
N SER A 124 18.78 14.07 -13.50
CA SER A 124 19.36 15.22 -12.79
C SER A 124 20.58 14.86 -11.94
N ALA A 125 20.95 13.58 -11.85
CA ALA A 125 22.06 13.02 -11.07
C ALA A 125 22.05 13.48 -9.59
N PRO A 126 20.95 13.23 -8.82
CA PRO A 126 20.87 13.61 -7.43
C PRO A 126 21.77 12.73 -6.56
N ASN A 127 22.39 13.30 -5.50
CA ASN A 127 23.09 12.53 -4.49
C ASN A 127 22.11 11.72 -3.62
N VAL A 128 20.95 12.31 -3.34
CA VAL A 128 19.84 11.71 -2.60
C VAL A 128 18.58 11.82 -3.43
N LEU A 129 17.94 10.71 -3.71
CA LEU A 129 16.66 10.66 -4.39
C LEU A 129 15.58 10.21 -3.42
N ILE A 130 14.58 11.04 -3.22
CA ILE A 130 13.43 10.77 -2.37
C ILE A 130 12.23 10.51 -3.27
N MET A 131 11.55 9.40 -3.04
CA MET A 131 10.32 9.04 -3.77
C MET A 131 9.19 8.79 -2.78
N ASP A 132 8.05 9.43 -3.02
CA ASP A 132 6.85 9.30 -2.22
C ASP A 132 5.79 8.53 -3.00
N GLU A 133 5.52 7.28 -2.58
CA GLU A 133 4.63 6.32 -3.23
C GLU A 133 4.77 6.29 -4.76
N PRO A 134 5.97 5.97 -5.29
CA PRO A 134 6.21 5.99 -6.73
C PRO A 134 5.48 4.88 -7.49
N ASP A 135 4.92 3.91 -6.79
CA ASP A 135 4.22 2.74 -7.31
C ASP A 135 2.72 2.95 -7.53
N VAL A 136 2.16 4.05 -7.05
CA VAL A 136 0.75 4.38 -7.25
C VAL A 136 0.44 4.53 -8.75
N PHE A 137 -0.65 3.92 -9.21
CA PHE A 137 -1.12 3.85 -10.60
C PHE A 137 -0.27 2.96 -11.54
N LEU A 138 0.74 2.23 -11.04
CA LEU A 138 1.52 1.31 -11.87
C LEU A 138 0.86 -0.06 -11.97
N ASP A 139 0.72 -0.58 -13.20
CA ASP A 139 0.42 -1.98 -13.43
C ASP A 139 1.66 -2.88 -13.24
N PHE A 140 1.53 -4.19 -13.38
CA PHE A 140 2.62 -5.14 -13.16
C PHE A 140 3.86 -4.89 -14.03
N GLU A 141 3.69 -4.48 -15.28
CA GLU A 141 4.81 -4.23 -16.20
C GLU A 141 5.56 -2.97 -15.81
N HIS A 142 4.82 -1.91 -15.51
CA HIS A 142 5.39 -0.63 -15.06
C HIS A 142 6.01 -0.74 -13.66
N LEU A 143 5.44 -1.56 -12.76
CA LEU A 143 6.02 -1.82 -11.45
C LEU A 143 7.38 -2.53 -11.55
N ASN A 144 7.52 -3.48 -12.48
CA ASN A 144 8.82 -4.11 -12.76
C ASN A 144 9.81 -3.11 -13.37
N SER A 145 9.35 -2.23 -14.25
CA SER A 145 10.15 -1.15 -14.81
C SER A 145 10.66 -0.19 -13.72
N LEU A 146 9.79 0.19 -12.78
CA LEU A 146 10.19 0.98 -11.59
C LEU A 146 11.24 0.26 -10.75
N ARG A 147 11.08 -1.05 -10.48
CA ARG A 147 12.08 -1.86 -9.77
C ARG A 147 13.45 -1.80 -10.47
N ASN A 148 13.47 -1.93 -11.79
CA ASN A 148 14.70 -1.89 -12.56
C ASN A 148 15.35 -0.51 -12.52
N LEU A 149 14.57 0.57 -12.58
CA LEU A 149 15.06 1.94 -12.39
C LEU A 149 15.66 2.13 -11.00
N ILE A 150 14.97 1.71 -9.94
CA ILE A 150 15.46 1.76 -8.55
C ILE A 150 16.81 1.04 -8.44
N LYS A 151 16.91 -0.20 -8.94
CA LYS A 151 18.16 -0.98 -8.92
C LYS A 151 19.29 -0.36 -9.75
N SER A 152 18.97 0.44 -10.76
CA SER A 152 19.96 1.14 -11.59
C SER A 152 20.51 2.41 -10.95
N HIS A 153 19.91 2.92 -9.87
CA HIS A 153 20.36 4.11 -9.17
C HIS A 153 21.59 3.83 -8.30
N LYS A 154 22.57 4.71 -8.34
CA LYS A 154 23.84 4.54 -7.61
C LYS A 154 23.98 5.43 -6.36
N GLY A 155 23.07 6.42 -6.21
CA GLY A 155 23.06 7.33 -5.07
C GLY A 155 22.29 6.78 -3.87
N ILE A 156 22.12 7.63 -2.87
CA ILE A 156 21.24 7.33 -1.73
C ILE A 156 19.78 7.40 -2.23
N LEU A 157 19.01 6.37 -1.93
CA LEU A 157 17.60 6.30 -2.28
C LEU A 157 16.76 6.14 -1.01
N LEU A 158 15.79 7.03 -0.82
CA LEU A 158 14.78 6.95 0.23
C LEU A 158 13.40 6.85 -0.43
N VAL A 159 12.72 5.74 -0.22
CA VAL A 159 11.40 5.48 -0.81
C VAL A 159 10.37 5.26 0.29
N ILE A 160 9.27 5.97 0.20
CA ILE A 160 8.06 5.71 0.98
C ILE A 160 7.16 4.87 0.11
N THR A 161 6.82 3.66 0.54
CA THR A 161 5.94 2.76 -0.22
C THR A 161 5.27 1.74 0.70
N HIS A 162 4.05 1.35 0.36
CA HIS A 162 3.33 0.23 0.94
C HIS A 162 3.30 -0.99 0.00
N ASN A 163 3.98 -0.91 -1.13
CA ASN A 163 3.99 -1.97 -2.12
C ASN A 163 4.92 -3.11 -1.70
N ARG A 164 4.32 -4.25 -1.36
CA ARG A 164 5.05 -5.45 -0.88
C ARG A 164 6.05 -5.98 -1.89
N TYR A 165 5.78 -5.85 -3.20
CA TYR A 165 6.71 -6.27 -4.24
C TYR A 165 8.02 -5.45 -4.21
N LEU A 166 7.91 -4.11 -4.12
CA LEU A 166 9.10 -3.25 -4.02
C LEU A 166 9.83 -3.46 -2.71
N LEU A 167 9.10 -3.55 -1.58
CA LEU A 167 9.68 -3.79 -0.26
C LEU A 167 10.51 -5.07 -0.21
N ASN A 168 10.03 -6.15 -0.84
CA ASN A 168 10.72 -7.43 -0.84
C ASN A 168 11.92 -7.49 -1.78
N HIS A 169 11.97 -6.64 -2.83
CA HIS A 169 12.96 -6.84 -3.91
C HIS A 169 13.92 -5.68 -4.15
N CYS A 170 13.69 -4.51 -3.52
CA CYS A 170 14.45 -3.31 -3.84
C CYS A 170 15.35 -2.79 -2.72
N PHE A 171 15.04 -3.10 -1.47
CA PHE A 171 15.65 -2.43 -0.33
C PHE A 171 16.40 -3.39 0.59
N ASN A 172 17.49 -2.87 1.18
CA ASN A 172 18.32 -3.57 2.15
C ASN A 172 18.36 -2.90 3.53
N LYS A 173 17.58 -1.83 3.68
CA LYS A 173 17.41 -1.10 4.95
C LYS A 173 15.96 -0.64 5.04
N ILE A 174 15.34 -0.92 6.17
CA ILE A 174 13.95 -0.52 6.47
C ILE A 174 13.99 0.53 7.57
N ILE A 175 13.24 1.60 7.38
CA ILE A 175 12.99 2.63 8.39
C ILE A 175 11.50 2.57 8.71
N HIS A 176 11.18 2.08 9.90
CA HIS A 176 9.79 1.97 10.36
C HIS A 176 9.45 3.16 11.25
N LEU A 177 8.41 3.89 10.89
CA LEU A 177 7.87 5.00 11.66
C LEU A 177 6.51 4.62 12.23
N GLU A 178 6.44 4.47 13.55
CA GLU A 178 5.21 4.13 14.27
C GLU A 178 5.17 4.85 15.63
N ASN A 179 3.99 5.26 16.09
CA ASN A 179 3.78 5.95 17.38
C ASN A 179 4.74 7.13 17.62
N LYS A 180 5.13 7.86 16.56
CA LYS A 180 6.11 8.97 16.58
C LYS A 180 7.54 8.52 16.92
N GLU A 181 7.83 7.24 16.88
CA GLU A 181 9.16 6.67 17.04
C GLU A 181 9.64 6.11 15.71
N LEU A 182 10.95 6.18 15.49
CA LEU A 182 11.60 5.70 14.27
C LEU A 182 12.57 4.59 14.65
N GLN A 183 12.40 3.44 13.98
CA GLN A 183 13.27 2.28 14.12
C GLN A 183 13.95 1.95 12.80
N GLU A 184 15.25 1.72 12.84
CA GLU A 184 16.04 1.31 11.69
C GLU A 184 16.34 -0.19 11.77
N PHE A 185 16.17 -0.87 10.65
CA PHE A 185 16.55 -2.25 10.47
C PHE A 185 17.40 -2.41 9.22
N THR A 186 18.53 -3.11 9.33
CA THR A 186 19.38 -3.45 8.19
C THR A 186 19.12 -4.90 7.80
N GLY A 187 18.61 -5.12 6.61
CA GLY A 187 18.20 -6.41 6.08
C GLY A 187 17.02 -6.27 5.12
N SER A 188 16.54 -7.37 4.61
CA SER A 188 15.37 -7.43 3.73
C SER A 188 14.06 -7.17 4.51
N TYR A 189 13.01 -6.80 3.78
CA TYR A 189 11.68 -6.62 4.37
C TYR A 189 11.12 -7.93 4.95
N ILE A 190 11.48 -9.07 4.38
CA ILE A 190 11.10 -10.40 4.88
C ILE A 190 11.74 -10.65 6.26
N GLU A 191 13.05 -10.38 6.39
CA GLU A 191 13.77 -10.49 7.66
C GLU A 191 13.24 -9.52 8.72
N TYR A 192 12.89 -8.31 8.31
CA TYR A 192 12.27 -7.32 9.18
C TYR A 192 10.93 -7.82 9.76
N ASN A 193 10.03 -8.33 8.91
CA ASN A 193 8.75 -8.88 9.37
C ASN A 193 8.94 -10.10 10.29
N PHE A 194 9.94 -10.91 10.01
CA PHE A 194 10.29 -12.03 10.87
C PHE A 194 10.75 -11.58 12.27
N MET A 195 11.61 -10.57 12.33
CA MET A 195 12.04 -9.97 13.61
C MET A 195 10.84 -9.39 14.38
N LEU A 196 9.92 -8.70 13.69
CA LEU A 196 8.70 -8.19 14.34
C LEU A 196 7.84 -9.32 14.90
N LEU A 197 7.71 -10.43 14.19
CA LEU A 197 6.96 -11.60 14.65
C LEU A 197 7.62 -12.24 15.89
N GLN A 198 8.94 -12.37 15.91
CA GLN A 198 9.68 -12.86 17.08
C GLN A 198 9.45 -11.96 18.30
N ASN A 199 9.64 -10.66 18.15
CA ASN A 199 9.41 -9.70 19.22
C ASN A 199 7.97 -9.77 19.74
N LYS A 200 6.98 -9.93 18.84
CA LYS A 200 5.58 -10.08 19.22
C LYS A 200 5.34 -11.31 20.09
N ILE A 201 5.93 -12.45 19.73
CA ILE A 201 5.79 -13.69 20.51
C ILE A 201 6.37 -13.50 21.90
N GLU A 202 7.59 -12.96 22.03
CA GLU A 202 8.26 -12.73 23.30
C GLU A 202 7.48 -11.78 24.21
N LEU A 203 7.00 -10.68 23.66
CA LEU A 203 6.26 -9.66 24.40
C LEU A 203 4.87 -10.16 24.83
N GLN A 204 4.19 -10.97 24.01
CA GLN A 204 2.91 -11.58 24.41
C GLN A 204 3.12 -12.62 25.52
N GLU A 205 4.15 -13.45 25.43
CA GLU A 205 4.48 -14.40 26.49
C GLU A 205 4.76 -13.66 27.82
N GLN A 206 5.54 -12.58 27.77
CA GLN A 206 5.85 -11.77 28.93
C GLN A 206 4.59 -11.07 29.49
N SER A 207 3.74 -10.52 28.65
CA SER A 207 2.48 -9.88 29.05
C SER A 207 1.52 -10.87 29.75
N VAL A 208 1.43 -12.11 29.26
CA VAL A 208 0.63 -13.17 29.89
C VAL A 208 1.23 -13.56 31.24
N ALA A 209 2.53 -13.72 31.34
CA ALA A 209 3.22 -14.02 32.60
C ALA A 209 3.02 -12.91 33.63
N ASP A 210 3.21 -11.64 33.25
CA ASP A 210 2.98 -10.47 34.12
C ASP A 210 1.52 -10.43 34.61
N THR A 211 0.56 -10.69 33.72
CA THR A 211 -0.88 -10.67 34.04
C THR A 211 -1.20 -11.75 35.09
N LEU A 212 -0.66 -12.96 34.92
CA LEU A 212 -0.85 -14.04 35.89
C LEU A 212 -0.20 -13.73 37.25
N GLU A 213 0.99 -13.09 37.25
CA GLU A 213 1.65 -12.67 38.49
C GLU A 213 0.87 -11.58 39.22
N ILE A 214 0.38 -10.58 38.51
CA ILE A 214 -0.48 -9.50 39.05
C ILE A 214 -1.75 -10.12 39.64
N GLN A 215 -2.40 -11.01 38.94
CA GLN A 215 -3.65 -11.65 39.36
C GLN A 215 -3.45 -12.47 40.65
N ARG A 216 -2.36 -13.26 40.72
CA ARG A 216 -1.99 -13.99 41.93
C ARG A 216 -1.75 -13.07 43.12
N ASN A 217 -1.04 -11.95 42.91
CA ASN A 217 -0.76 -10.98 43.99
C ASN A 217 -2.03 -10.25 44.41
N GLN A 218 -2.93 -9.95 43.48
CA GLN A 218 -4.23 -9.33 43.74
C GLN A 218 -5.12 -10.23 44.62
N ASP A 219 -5.14 -11.55 44.36
CA ASP A 219 -5.86 -12.53 45.15
C ASP A 219 -5.27 -12.63 46.58
N ILE A 220 -3.95 -12.59 46.71
CA ILE A 220 -3.29 -12.55 48.03
C ILE A 220 -3.67 -11.30 48.80
N VAL A 221 -3.59 -10.12 48.18
CA VAL A 221 -3.97 -8.84 48.80
C VAL A 221 -5.45 -8.87 49.22
N ASN A 222 -6.35 -9.40 48.41
CA ASN A 222 -7.77 -9.53 48.74
C ASN A 222 -8.01 -10.47 49.94
N ARG A 223 -7.30 -11.59 50.04
CA ARG A 223 -7.35 -12.48 51.21
C ARG A 223 -6.81 -11.79 52.47
N MET A 224 -5.66 -11.10 52.36
CA MET A 224 -5.07 -10.35 53.47
C MET A 224 -5.97 -9.19 53.95
N ARG A 225 -6.67 -8.52 53.07
CA ARG A 225 -7.68 -7.49 53.39
C ARG A 225 -8.84 -8.10 54.23
N LYS A 226 -9.36 -9.24 53.78
CA LYS A 226 -10.43 -9.96 54.54
C LYS A 226 -9.94 -10.42 55.92
N ASP A 227 -8.71 -10.95 56.02
CA ASP A 227 -8.13 -11.36 57.31
C ASP A 227 -7.85 -10.16 58.25
N ALA A 228 -7.44 -9.02 57.72
CA ALA A 228 -7.18 -7.81 58.48
C ALA A 228 -8.47 -7.15 59.03
N THR A 229 -9.61 -7.37 58.36
CA THR A 229 -10.92 -6.94 58.90
C THR A 229 -11.41 -7.81 60.05
N ILE A 230 -11.00 -9.08 60.16
CA ILE A 230 -11.40 -10.03 61.19
C ILE A 230 -10.45 -9.98 62.39
N HIS A 231 -9.14 -9.79 62.14
CA HIS A 231 -8.09 -9.79 63.18
C HIS A 231 -7.16 -8.59 63.00
N THR A 232 -7.40 -7.49 63.69
CA THR A 232 -6.58 -6.28 63.69
C THR A 232 -5.28 -6.49 64.45
N SER A 233 -4.13 -6.45 63.77
CA SER A 233 -2.80 -6.38 64.37
C SER A 233 -1.88 -5.47 63.54
N ALA A 234 -1.00 -4.72 64.21
CA ALA A 234 -0.05 -3.81 63.56
C ALA A 234 0.92 -4.51 62.62
N ALA A 235 1.23 -5.80 62.89
CA ALA A 235 2.07 -6.63 62.05
C ALA A 235 1.38 -7.01 60.72
N LYS A 236 0.08 -7.39 60.77
CA LYS A 236 -0.74 -7.69 59.57
C LYS A 236 -0.94 -6.45 58.71
N GLY A 237 -1.11 -5.26 59.31
CA GLY A 237 -1.21 -4.01 58.58
C GLY A 237 0.05 -3.67 57.77
N ARG A 238 1.24 -3.85 58.37
CA ARG A 238 2.53 -3.65 57.68
C ARG A 238 2.73 -4.64 56.53
N SER A 239 2.38 -5.91 56.75
CA SER A 239 2.46 -6.93 55.70
C SER A 239 1.52 -6.67 54.54
N LEU A 240 0.29 -6.23 54.81
CA LEU A 240 -0.66 -5.84 53.77
C LEU A 240 -0.14 -4.63 52.96
N HIS A 241 0.37 -3.61 53.63
CA HIS A 241 0.91 -2.42 52.97
C HIS A 241 2.11 -2.78 52.05
N ALA A 242 3.02 -3.61 52.52
CA ALA A 242 4.15 -4.09 51.72
C ALA A 242 3.69 -4.86 50.46
N ARG A 243 2.60 -5.65 50.60
CA ARG A 243 2.07 -6.43 49.47
C ARG A 243 1.31 -5.56 48.46
N VAL A 244 0.60 -4.53 48.93
CA VAL A 244 -0.04 -3.52 48.07
C VAL A 244 1.01 -2.74 47.27
N SER A 245 2.09 -2.27 47.95
CA SER A 245 3.19 -1.58 47.24
C SER A 245 3.92 -2.49 46.21
N LEU A 246 4.00 -3.81 46.48
CA LEU A 246 4.51 -4.76 45.49
C LEU A 246 3.56 -4.85 44.27
N LEU A 247 2.25 -4.92 44.51
CA LEU A 247 1.25 -4.98 43.45
C LEU A 247 1.32 -3.73 42.56
N GLU A 248 1.37 -2.53 43.17
CA GLU A 248 1.53 -1.27 42.44
C GLU A 248 2.81 -1.24 41.60
N ARG A 249 3.92 -1.79 42.09
CA ARG A 249 5.17 -1.91 41.31
C ARG A 249 5.03 -2.89 40.16
N LEU A 250 4.37 -4.03 40.37
CA LEU A 250 4.11 -4.99 39.29
C LEU A 250 3.21 -4.42 38.20
N GLU A 251 2.15 -3.71 38.60
CA GLU A 251 1.25 -3.00 37.68
C GLU A 251 1.99 -1.90 36.90
N ALA A 252 2.88 -1.15 37.56
CA ALA A 252 3.68 -0.10 36.92
C ALA A 252 4.76 -0.68 35.98
N ARG A 253 5.26 -1.89 36.28
CA ARG A 253 6.29 -2.61 35.50
C ARG A 253 5.68 -3.47 34.40
N ARG A 254 4.37 -3.73 34.48
CA ARG A 254 3.67 -4.52 33.46
C ARG A 254 4.05 -4.02 32.09
N VAL A 255 4.55 -4.90 31.25
CA VAL A 255 4.75 -4.61 29.83
C VAL A 255 3.38 -4.23 29.30
N LYS A 256 3.15 -2.93 29.12
CA LYS A 256 2.02 -2.45 28.34
C LYS A 256 2.18 -3.12 26.99
N GLU A 257 1.10 -3.67 26.50
CA GLU A 257 1.03 -4.40 25.23
C GLU A 257 2.10 -3.95 24.23
N PRO A 258 2.75 -4.90 23.55
CA PRO A 258 3.96 -4.61 22.79
C PRO A 258 3.73 -3.45 21.83
N PHE A 259 4.80 -2.72 21.54
CA PHE A 259 4.93 -1.70 20.51
C PHE A 259 4.22 -2.09 19.18
N VAL A 260 4.03 -3.36 18.97
CA VAL A 260 3.33 -4.01 17.86
C VAL A 260 1.87 -4.31 18.18
N ASP A 261 1.24 -3.55 19.05
CA ASP A 261 -0.22 -3.47 19.00
C ASP A 261 -0.62 -2.53 17.87
N ILE A 262 -0.11 -2.92 16.68
CA ILE A 262 -0.70 -2.46 15.45
C ILE A 262 -2.15 -2.87 15.59
N LYS A 263 -3.03 -1.92 15.81
CA LYS A 263 -4.46 -2.08 15.66
C LYS A 263 -4.69 -2.45 14.20
N GLN A 264 -4.44 -3.72 13.85
CA GLN A 264 -4.82 -4.23 12.53
C GLN A 264 -6.32 -3.96 12.43
N PRO A 265 -6.77 -3.23 11.42
CA PRO A 265 -8.19 -3.03 11.24
C PRO A 265 -8.84 -4.42 11.14
N GLU A 266 -9.90 -4.65 11.91
CA GLU A 266 -10.74 -5.83 11.78
C GLU A 266 -11.75 -5.61 10.65
N ILE A 267 -11.29 -5.70 9.42
CA ILE A 267 -12.17 -5.56 8.25
C ILE A 267 -13.10 -6.78 8.24
N LYS A 268 -14.40 -6.53 8.27
CA LYS A 268 -15.43 -7.57 8.21
C LYS A 268 -16.31 -7.33 6.99
N LEU A 269 -16.26 -8.27 6.05
CA LEU A 269 -17.17 -8.31 4.92
C LEU A 269 -18.18 -9.41 5.23
N VAL A 270 -19.44 -9.04 5.49
CA VAL A 270 -20.46 -9.98 5.95
C VAL A 270 -21.57 -10.07 4.92
N ASN A 271 -21.90 -11.28 4.52
CA ASN A 271 -23.13 -11.60 3.83
C ASN A 271 -23.96 -12.50 4.75
N GLN A 272 -25.14 -12.04 5.12
CA GLN A 272 -26.07 -12.77 6.01
C GLN A 272 -27.04 -13.69 5.25
N ASN A 273 -27.08 -13.59 3.93
CA ASN A 273 -27.99 -14.37 3.10
C ASN A 273 -27.46 -15.78 2.87
N GLU A 274 -28.33 -16.78 2.89
CA GLU A 274 -27.98 -18.11 2.39
C GLU A 274 -27.70 -18.02 0.89
N ILE A 275 -26.57 -18.60 0.47
CA ILE A 275 -26.13 -18.51 -0.91
C ILE A 275 -26.57 -19.75 -1.66
N GLU A 276 -27.55 -19.61 -2.54
CA GLU A 276 -27.75 -20.59 -3.59
C GLU A 276 -26.72 -20.41 -4.69
N GLU A 277 -26.22 -21.51 -5.26
CA GLU A 277 -25.27 -21.47 -6.37
C GLU A 277 -26.00 -21.03 -7.65
N ILE A 278 -26.06 -19.70 -7.85
CA ILE A 278 -26.67 -19.07 -9.04
C ILE A 278 -25.60 -18.36 -9.85
N THR A 279 -25.90 -18.04 -11.10
CA THR A 279 -25.10 -17.10 -11.88
C THR A 279 -25.34 -15.69 -11.36
N ALA A 280 -24.33 -15.09 -10.72
CA ALA A 280 -24.44 -13.73 -10.17
C ALA A 280 -24.31 -12.66 -11.26
N ILE A 281 -23.36 -12.83 -12.18
CA ILE A 281 -23.14 -11.95 -13.31
C ILE A 281 -23.03 -12.79 -14.58
N LYS A 282 -23.73 -12.38 -15.63
CA LYS A 282 -23.53 -12.91 -16.98
C LYS A 282 -23.36 -11.76 -17.96
N VAL A 283 -22.25 -11.75 -18.64
CA VAL A 283 -21.94 -10.81 -19.70
C VAL A 283 -21.92 -11.55 -21.03
N SER A 284 -22.67 -11.05 -22.01
CA SER A 284 -22.86 -11.70 -23.30
C SER A 284 -22.63 -10.70 -24.44
N ASP A 285 -21.58 -10.94 -25.23
CA ASP A 285 -21.23 -10.14 -26.42
C ASP A 285 -21.06 -8.63 -26.14
N TYR A 286 -20.50 -8.28 -24.98
CA TYR A 286 -20.30 -6.91 -24.55
C TYR A 286 -19.15 -6.25 -25.31
N SER A 287 -19.40 -5.04 -25.78
CA SER A 287 -18.37 -4.22 -26.46
C SER A 287 -18.47 -2.78 -25.96
N ILE A 288 -17.33 -2.18 -25.62
CA ILE A 288 -17.27 -0.78 -25.18
C ILE A 288 -16.04 -0.08 -25.73
N GLY A 289 -16.20 1.20 -26.04
CA GLY A 289 -15.14 2.09 -26.48
C GLY A 289 -15.60 3.53 -26.49
N PHE A 290 -14.64 4.46 -26.58
CA PHE A 290 -14.91 5.89 -26.76
C PHE A 290 -14.48 6.33 -28.15
N VAL A 291 -13.23 6.82 -28.30
CA VAL A 291 -12.62 7.15 -29.59
C VAL A 291 -12.11 5.88 -30.28
N HIS A 292 -11.62 4.93 -29.47
CA HIS A 292 -11.17 3.61 -29.90
C HIS A 292 -11.88 2.55 -29.07
N PRO A 293 -12.13 1.34 -29.65
CA PRO A 293 -12.72 0.25 -28.91
C PRO A 293 -11.75 -0.24 -27.82
N LEU A 294 -12.25 -0.36 -26.59
CA LEU A 294 -11.52 -0.86 -25.43
C LEU A 294 -11.72 -2.37 -25.24
N LEU A 295 -12.96 -2.82 -25.33
CA LEU A 295 -13.35 -4.22 -25.29
C LEU A 295 -14.25 -4.54 -26.48
N GLU A 296 -14.09 -5.73 -27.06
CA GLU A 296 -14.86 -6.20 -28.21
C GLU A 296 -15.33 -7.63 -28.00
N HIS A 297 -16.66 -7.86 -28.16
CA HIS A 297 -17.27 -9.20 -28.10
C HIS A 297 -16.94 -10.03 -26.87
N VAL A 298 -16.96 -9.38 -25.68
CA VAL A 298 -16.60 -10.03 -24.42
C VAL A 298 -17.77 -10.81 -23.84
N SER A 299 -17.51 -12.05 -23.43
CA SER A 299 -18.50 -12.91 -22.77
C SER A 299 -17.86 -13.68 -21.62
N PHE A 300 -18.51 -13.65 -20.43
CA PHE A 300 -18.11 -14.42 -19.26
C PHE A 300 -19.25 -14.54 -18.26
N GLU A 301 -19.13 -15.50 -17.34
CA GLU A 301 -20.08 -15.71 -16.24
C GLU A 301 -19.32 -15.79 -14.91
N ILE A 302 -19.92 -15.26 -13.86
CA ILE A 302 -19.44 -15.30 -12.48
C ILE A 302 -20.56 -15.87 -11.61
N LYS A 303 -20.27 -16.90 -10.83
CA LYS A 303 -21.21 -17.50 -9.89
C LYS A 303 -21.24 -16.75 -8.56
N SER A 304 -22.30 -16.94 -7.80
CA SER A 304 -22.54 -16.31 -6.50
C SER A 304 -21.48 -16.60 -5.41
N THR A 305 -20.60 -17.57 -5.64
CA THR A 305 -19.49 -17.93 -4.73
C THR A 305 -18.11 -17.68 -5.29
N ASP A 306 -18.00 -17.24 -6.56
CA ASP A 306 -16.73 -17.07 -7.24
C ASP A 306 -16.00 -15.80 -6.76
N LYS A 307 -14.70 -15.92 -6.51
CA LYS A 307 -13.80 -14.79 -6.26
C LYS A 307 -12.90 -14.57 -7.46
N VAL A 308 -13.10 -13.47 -8.15
CA VAL A 308 -12.56 -13.25 -9.49
C VAL A 308 -11.77 -11.95 -9.54
N ALA A 309 -10.54 -11.97 -10.09
CA ALA A 309 -9.81 -10.77 -10.43
C ALA A 309 -9.93 -10.44 -11.92
N LEU A 310 -10.23 -9.19 -12.24
CA LEU A 310 -10.18 -8.64 -13.58
C LEU A 310 -8.87 -7.89 -13.77
N ILE A 311 -7.99 -8.38 -14.63
CA ILE A 311 -6.62 -7.90 -14.81
C ILE A 311 -6.40 -7.50 -16.26
N GLY A 312 -5.58 -6.49 -16.47
CA GLY A 312 -5.16 -6.00 -17.79
C GLY A 312 -4.35 -4.73 -17.65
N ALA A 313 -3.73 -4.28 -18.73
CA ALA A 313 -2.98 -3.03 -18.75
C ALA A 313 -3.86 -1.82 -18.38
N ASN A 314 -3.23 -0.70 -18.03
CA ASN A 314 -3.97 0.52 -17.76
C ASN A 314 -4.67 1.02 -19.03
N GLY A 315 -5.89 1.57 -18.87
CA GLY A 315 -6.69 2.05 -20.00
C GLY A 315 -7.42 0.97 -20.81
N THR A 316 -7.39 -0.30 -20.43
CA THR A 316 -8.09 -1.38 -21.17
C THR A 316 -9.60 -1.48 -20.89
N GLY A 317 -10.16 -0.57 -20.08
CA GLY A 317 -11.60 -0.52 -19.80
C GLY A 317 -12.06 -1.31 -18.58
N LYS A 318 -11.15 -1.77 -17.68
CA LYS A 318 -11.49 -2.51 -16.46
C LYS A 318 -12.55 -1.80 -15.60
N THR A 319 -12.24 -0.59 -15.15
CA THR A 319 -13.17 0.24 -14.34
C THR A 319 -14.47 0.54 -15.07
N THR A 320 -14.40 0.74 -16.40
CA THR A 320 -15.59 1.02 -17.23
C THR A 320 -16.52 -0.19 -17.27
N LEU A 321 -15.97 -1.39 -17.44
CA LEU A 321 -16.74 -2.64 -17.39
C LEU A 321 -17.36 -2.85 -15.99
N LEU A 322 -16.58 -2.63 -14.92
CA LEU A 322 -17.06 -2.78 -13.55
C LEU A 322 -18.23 -1.84 -13.24
N LYS A 323 -18.15 -0.58 -13.72
CA LYS A 323 -19.23 0.39 -13.60
C LYS A 323 -20.43 0.01 -14.45
N ALA A 324 -20.24 -0.47 -15.68
CA ALA A 324 -21.34 -0.92 -16.53
C ALA A 324 -22.11 -2.09 -15.87
N ILE A 325 -21.42 -2.97 -15.15
CA ILE A 325 -22.03 -4.04 -14.36
C ILE A 325 -22.83 -3.45 -13.20
N TYR A 326 -22.23 -2.50 -12.44
CA TYR A 326 -22.86 -1.91 -11.26
C TYR A 326 -24.11 -1.08 -11.63
N ASP A 327 -24.02 -0.25 -12.66
CA ASP A 327 -25.06 0.69 -13.08
C ASP A 327 -26.15 0.05 -13.96
N HIS A 328 -26.00 -1.23 -14.34
CA HIS A 328 -26.90 -1.93 -15.30
C HIS A 328 -27.13 -1.14 -16.60
N THR A 329 -26.08 -0.52 -17.12
CA THR A 329 -26.23 0.43 -18.25
C THR A 329 -26.35 -0.25 -19.61
N ASP A 330 -26.09 -1.56 -19.71
CA ASP A 330 -26.09 -2.29 -20.96
C ASP A 330 -26.88 -3.59 -20.87
N ASN A 331 -27.68 -3.88 -21.89
CA ASN A 331 -28.46 -5.12 -22.00
C ASN A 331 -27.57 -6.38 -22.16
N ALA A 332 -26.30 -6.23 -22.49
CA ALA A 332 -25.32 -7.31 -22.54
C ALA A 332 -24.92 -7.83 -21.14
N VAL A 333 -25.31 -7.12 -20.08
CA VAL A 333 -25.03 -7.48 -18.68
C VAL A 333 -26.32 -7.93 -17.98
N GLU A 334 -26.38 -9.20 -17.61
CA GLU A 334 -27.47 -9.77 -16.83
C GLU A 334 -26.98 -10.02 -15.39
N ILE A 335 -27.76 -9.55 -14.41
CA ILE A 335 -27.51 -9.80 -12.99
C ILE A 335 -28.54 -10.82 -12.50
N GLY A 336 -28.06 -11.79 -11.72
CA GLY A 336 -28.89 -12.87 -11.17
C GLY A 336 -30.00 -12.34 -10.24
N GLU A 337 -31.09 -13.06 -10.17
CA GLU A 337 -32.21 -12.72 -9.25
C GLU A 337 -31.73 -12.83 -7.79
N GLY A 338 -32.06 -11.84 -6.97
CA GLY A 338 -31.65 -11.78 -5.56
C GLY A 338 -30.17 -11.35 -5.34
N VAL A 339 -29.47 -10.90 -6.37
CA VAL A 339 -28.11 -10.38 -6.22
C VAL A 339 -28.17 -8.93 -5.75
N GLU A 340 -27.61 -8.68 -4.56
CA GLU A 340 -27.40 -7.35 -3.99
C GLU A 340 -25.92 -6.99 -4.13
N MET A 341 -25.64 -5.88 -4.80
CA MET A 341 -24.28 -5.45 -5.10
C MET A 341 -23.80 -4.32 -4.19
N ALA A 342 -22.55 -4.40 -3.75
CA ALA A 342 -21.83 -3.26 -3.20
C ALA A 342 -20.63 -2.94 -4.10
N PHE A 343 -20.39 -1.66 -4.30
CA PHE A 343 -19.29 -1.16 -5.12
C PHE A 343 -18.29 -0.38 -4.27
N LEU A 344 -17.01 -0.68 -4.40
CA LEU A 344 -15.92 0.13 -3.88
C LEU A 344 -15.21 0.77 -5.07
N SER A 345 -15.23 2.11 -5.11
CA SER A 345 -14.69 2.86 -6.24
C SER A 345 -13.26 3.33 -5.98
N GLN A 346 -12.40 3.24 -6.99
CA GLN A 346 -11.09 3.88 -6.96
C GLN A 346 -11.21 5.40 -6.75
N ASN A 347 -12.22 6.04 -7.34
CA ASN A 347 -12.53 7.44 -7.10
C ASN A 347 -13.43 7.58 -5.86
N GLN A 348 -12.82 7.91 -4.73
CA GLN A 348 -13.45 7.97 -3.42
C GLN A 348 -14.62 8.95 -3.34
N SER A 349 -14.61 10.03 -4.13
CA SER A 349 -15.70 11.02 -4.19
C SER A 349 -17.01 10.49 -4.77
N GLN A 350 -17.00 9.32 -5.41
CA GLN A 350 -18.22 8.66 -5.92
C GLN A 350 -19.00 7.94 -4.81
N MET A 351 -18.31 7.49 -3.76
CA MET A 351 -18.89 6.71 -2.67
C MET A 351 -19.09 7.53 -1.38
N LEU A 352 -18.25 8.54 -1.18
CA LEU A 352 -18.21 9.36 0.02
C LEU A 352 -18.52 10.82 -0.32
N ASN A 353 -19.37 11.44 0.48
CA ASN A 353 -19.62 12.87 0.34
C ASN A 353 -18.50 13.66 1.04
N GLU A 354 -17.56 14.20 0.28
CA GLU A 354 -16.40 14.92 0.81
C GLU A 354 -16.75 16.16 1.66
N SER A 355 -17.94 16.72 1.51
CA SER A 355 -18.42 17.84 2.31
C SER A 355 -18.92 17.44 3.68
N ASN A 356 -19.29 16.15 3.87
CA ASN A 356 -19.75 15.61 5.14
C ASN A 356 -18.61 15.43 6.14
N SER A 357 -18.96 15.39 7.43
CA SER A 357 -18.11 14.79 8.44
C SER A 357 -18.24 13.26 8.39
N VAL A 358 -17.22 12.56 8.88
CA VAL A 358 -17.25 11.08 9.00
C VAL A 358 -18.49 10.62 9.76
N LEU A 359 -18.84 11.29 10.87
CA LEU A 359 -20.02 10.97 11.65
C LEU A 359 -21.32 11.11 10.84
N ASN A 360 -21.49 12.22 10.13
CA ASN A 360 -22.71 12.46 9.35
C ASN A 360 -22.87 11.46 8.21
N GLU A 361 -21.79 11.06 7.57
CA GLU A 361 -21.80 10.06 6.49
C GLU A 361 -22.39 8.71 6.95
N PHE A 362 -22.11 8.30 8.19
CA PHE A 362 -22.62 7.05 8.75
C PHE A 362 -24.00 7.20 9.39
N LEU A 363 -24.33 8.36 9.94
CA LEU A 363 -25.71 8.66 10.38
C LEU A 363 -26.66 8.63 9.16
N ASP A 364 -26.24 9.22 8.03
CA ASP A 364 -27.00 9.19 6.77
C ASP A 364 -27.13 7.76 6.22
N ALA A 365 -26.14 6.88 6.50
CA ALA A 365 -26.18 5.47 6.16
C ALA A 365 -27.05 4.60 7.10
N GLY A 366 -27.68 5.20 8.13
CA GLY A 366 -28.67 4.54 8.97
C GLY A 366 -28.18 4.17 10.38
N PHE A 367 -27.03 4.63 10.83
CA PHE A 367 -26.62 4.45 12.23
C PHE A 367 -27.45 5.33 13.17
N GLU A 368 -27.81 4.79 14.33
CA GLU A 368 -28.72 5.45 15.27
C GLU A 368 -28.07 6.64 16.02
N ASN A 369 -26.77 6.53 16.34
CA ASN A 369 -26.09 7.51 17.17
C ASN A 369 -24.55 7.46 17.01
N LYS A 370 -23.86 8.45 17.61
CA LYS A 370 -22.40 8.60 17.59
C LYS A 370 -21.67 7.34 18.13
N ASP A 371 -22.19 6.74 19.20
CA ASP A 371 -21.51 5.62 19.86
C ASP A 371 -21.53 4.37 18.98
N ALA A 372 -22.63 4.12 18.26
CA ALA A 372 -22.74 3.05 17.28
C ALA A 372 -21.79 3.26 16.10
N VAL A 373 -21.67 4.49 15.59
CA VAL A 373 -20.70 4.84 14.54
C VAL A 373 -19.28 4.62 15.03
N LEU A 374 -18.94 5.10 16.24
CA LEU A 374 -17.60 4.94 16.81
C LEU A 374 -17.24 3.46 17.00
N ALA A 375 -18.16 2.67 17.56
CA ALA A 375 -17.93 1.23 17.76
C ALA A 375 -17.66 0.51 16.43
N HIS A 376 -18.37 0.87 15.36
CA HIS A 376 -18.16 0.32 14.04
C HIS A 376 -16.81 0.75 13.44
N LEU A 377 -16.51 2.04 13.46
CA LEU A 377 -15.31 2.59 12.82
C LEU A 377 -14.01 2.28 13.57
N THR A 378 -14.07 2.05 14.88
CA THR A 378 -12.90 1.60 15.66
C THR A 378 -12.34 0.28 15.14
N ALA A 379 -13.19 -0.61 14.64
CA ALA A 379 -12.75 -1.85 14.01
C ALA A 379 -11.88 -1.59 12.75
N TYR A 380 -12.10 -0.48 12.06
CA TYR A 380 -11.35 -0.04 10.88
C TYR A 380 -10.17 0.88 11.23
N GLY A 381 -9.82 1.02 12.52
CA GLY A 381 -8.71 1.85 12.96
C GLY A 381 -9.00 3.36 12.99
N LEU A 382 -10.27 3.76 12.85
CA LEU A 382 -10.70 5.15 12.93
C LEU A 382 -11.12 5.49 14.38
N GLU A 383 -10.49 6.51 14.96
CA GLU A 383 -10.69 6.93 16.36
C GLU A 383 -11.74 8.06 16.48
N GLU A 384 -12.12 8.39 17.72
CA GLU A 384 -13.13 9.41 18.00
C GLU A 384 -12.82 10.79 17.37
N GLU A 385 -11.54 11.14 17.28
CA GLU A 385 -11.10 12.41 16.67
C GLU A 385 -11.39 12.49 15.17
N HIS A 386 -11.48 11.36 14.47
CA HIS A 386 -11.82 11.31 13.03
C HIS A 386 -13.31 11.62 12.80
N LEU A 387 -14.21 11.33 13.77
CA LEU A 387 -15.65 11.48 13.58
C LEU A 387 -16.08 12.92 13.21
N THR A 388 -15.38 13.92 13.75
CA THR A 388 -15.68 15.34 13.52
C THR A 388 -14.96 15.92 12.31
N GLN A 389 -14.01 15.19 11.74
CA GLN A 389 -13.26 15.64 10.56
C GLN A 389 -14.11 15.56 9.31
N LYS A 390 -13.89 16.48 8.37
CA LYS A 390 -14.47 16.40 7.03
C LYS A 390 -13.78 15.28 6.24
N ILE A 391 -14.55 14.53 5.49
CA ILE A 391 -14.03 13.45 4.64
C ILE A 391 -12.97 13.98 3.66
N ALA A 392 -13.15 15.18 3.12
CA ALA A 392 -12.14 15.83 2.28
C ALA A 392 -10.75 15.95 2.92
N SER A 393 -10.66 16.05 4.26
CA SER A 393 -9.39 16.22 4.98
C SER A 393 -8.68 14.92 5.36
N LEU A 394 -9.34 13.78 5.18
CA LEU A 394 -8.77 12.46 5.43
C LEU A 394 -7.70 12.09 4.39
N SER A 395 -6.71 11.30 4.81
CA SER A 395 -5.74 10.68 3.90
C SER A 395 -6.41 9.68 2.94
N GLY A 396 -5.73 9.32 1.85
CA GLY A 396 -6.23 8.32 0.89
C GLY A 396 -6.51 6.96 1.55
N GLY A 397 -5.66 6.53 2.47
CA GLY A 397 -5.84 5.28 3.23
C GLY A 397 -7.05 5.32 4.17
N GLU A 398 -7.21 6.41 4.95
CA GLU A 398 -8.37 6.61 5.83
C GLU A 398 -9.69 6.63 5.05
N LYS A 399 -9.72 7.32 3.89
CA LYS A 399 -10.88 7.31 2.99
C LYS A 399 -11.18 5.92 2.45
N ASN A 400 -10.16 5.13 2.11
CA ASN A 400 -10.35 3.76 1.64
C ASN A 400 -10.89 2.84 2.75
N LEU A 401 -10.36 2.92 3.97
CA LEU A 401 -10.91 2.23 5.13
C LEU A 401 -12.36 2.64 5.42
N LEU A 402 -12.68 3.93 5.25
CA LEU A 402 -14.04 4.44 5.41
C LEU A 402 -15.01 3.87 4.36
N GLN A 403 -14.58 3.73 3.10
CA GLN A 403 -15.34 3.05 2.06
C GLN A 403 -15.58 1.57 2.40
N LEU A 404 -14.54 0.86 2.84
CA LEU A 404 -14.66 -0.54 3.26
C LEU A 404 -15.63 -0.70 4.44
N ALA A 405 -15.58 0.23 5.43
CA ALA A 405 -16.55 0.26 6.51
C ALA A 405 -17.98 0.50 6.02
N LYS A 406 -18.17 1.30 4.97
CA LYS A 406 -19.48 1.54 4.33
C LYS A 406 -19.96 0.33 3.53
N VAL A 407 -19.07 -0.34 2.81
CA VAL A 407 -19.37 -1.59 2.09
C VAL A 407 -19.80 -2.70 3.07
N SER A 408 -19.16 -2.80 4.23
CA SER A 408 -19.47 -3.86 5.20
C SER A 408 -20.87 -3.84 5.80
N ILE A 409 -21.55 -2.69 5.74
CA ILE A 409 -22.95 -2.55 6.25
C ILE A 409 -24.01 -2.83 5.18
N SER A 410 -23.60 -3.01 3.91
CA SER A 410 -24.54 -3.14 2.79
C SER A 410 -25.24 -4.50 2.70
N ASN A 411 -24.80 -5.51 3.47
CA ASN A 411 -25.27 -6.91 3.36
C ASN A 411 -25.25 -7.49 1.93
N ALA A 412 -24.43 -6.90 1.05
CA ALA A 412 -24.32 -7.33 -0.34
C ALA A 412 -23.83 -8.80 -0.42
N ASN A 413 -24.28 -9.53 -1.43
CA ASN A 413 -23.81 -10.87 -1.75
C ASN A 413 -22.88 -10.89 -2.97
N LEU A 414 -22.70 -9.74 -3.63
CA LEU A 414 -21.72 -9.52 -4.69
C LEU A 414 -20.94 -8.22 -4.42
N LEU A 415 -19.63 -8.34 -4.27
CA LEU A 415 -18.72 -7.20 -4.10
C LEU A 415 -18.01 -6.87 -5.40
N LEU A 416 -18.12 -5.62 -5.84
CA LEU A 416 -17.40 -5.06 -6.95
C LEU A 416 -16.32 -4.12 -6.38
N LEU A 417 -15.04 -4.51 -6.48
CA LEU A 417 -13.94 -3.82 -5.83
C LEU A 417 -12.95 -3.26 -6.87
N ASP A 418 -12.83 -1.94 -6.96
CA ASP A 418 -11.90 -1.27 -7.87
C ASP A 418 -10.69 -0.75 -7.08
N GLU A 419 -9.54 -1.44 -7.22
CA GLU A 419 -8.27 -1.17 -6.53
C GLU A 419 -8.40 -1.05 -5.00
N PRO A 420 -8.99 -2.06 -4.31
CA PRO A 420 -9.30 -1.96 -2.88
C PRO A 420 -8.08 -1.87 -1.98
N THR A 421 -6.90 -2.28 -2.45
CA THR A 421 -5.63 -2.23 -1.72
C THR A 421 -4.88 -0.91 -1.84
N SER A 422 -5.35 0.00 -2.73
CA SER A 422 -4.71 1.30 -2.96
C SER A 422 -4.65 2.13 -1.68
N HIS A 423 -3.50 2.74 -1.41
CA HIS A 423 -3.23 3.59 -0.24
C HIS A 423 -3.37 2.90 1.13
N LEU A 424 -3.67 1.61 1.19
CA LEU A 424 -3.66 0.85 2.44
C LEU A 424 -2.23 0.48 2.84
N ASP A 425 -1.93 0.59 4.11
CA ASP A 425 -0.70 0.04 4.65
C ASP A 425 -0.68 -1.49 4.58
N THR A 426 0.47 -2.11 4.81
CA THR A 426 0.64 -3.56 4.67
C THR A 426 -0.23 -4.37 5.65
N TYR A 427 -0.63 -3.79 6.78
CA TYR A 427 -1.48 -4.44 7.78
C TYR A 427 -2.95 -4.38 7.39
N ALA A 428 -3.41 -3.23 6.90
CA ALA A 428 -4.76 -3.09 6.37
C ALA A 428 -4.94 -3.95 5.11
N GLN A 429 -3.91 -4.08 4.25
CA GLN A 429 -3.91 -5.00 3.12
C GLN A 429 -4.09 -6.45 3.58
N ALA A 430 -3.34 -6.90 4.60
CA ALA A 430 -3.46 -8.24 5.13
C ALA A 430 -4.85 -8.50 5.77
N ALA A 431 -5.40 -7.52 6.49
CA ALA A 431 -6.74 -7.61 7.06
C ALA A 431 -7.83 -7.69 5.97
N LEU A 432 -7.69 -6.92 4.89
CA LEU A 432 -8.58 -6.98 3.74
C LEU A 432 -8.49 -8.33 3.02
N GLU A 433 -7.29 -8.88 2.83
CA GLU A 433 -7.12 -10.22 2.27
C GLU A 433 -7.83 -11.29 3.09
N GLN A 434 -7.71 -11.22 4.42
CA GLN A 434 -8.41 -12.14 5.30
C GLN A 434 -9.93 -11.98 5.17
N ALA A 435 -10.43 -10.73 5.18
CA ALA A 435 -11.85 -10.44 5.04
C ALA A 435 -12.42 -10.95 3.69
N MET A 436 -11.67 -10.75 2.58
CA MET A 436 -12.06 -11.27 1.27
C MET A 436 -12.03 -12.81 1.22
N THR A 437 -11.07 -13.43 1.92
CA THR A 437 -10.97 -14.90 2.00
C THR A 437 -12.14 -15.48 2.79
N ASP A 438 -12.54 -14.85 3.89
CA ASP A 438 -13.62 -15.31 4.77
C ASP A 438 -15.02 -14.96 4.23
N TYR A 439 -15.08 -14.03 3.28
CA TYR A 439 -16.34 -13.64 2.66
C TYR A 439 -16.95 -14.79 1.85
N ASN A 440 -18.23 -15.09 2.09
CA ASN A 440 -18.94 -16.22 1.49
C ASN A 440 -19.71 -15.86 0.20
N GLY A 441 -19.76 -14.58 -0.23
CA GLY A 441 -20.38 -14.14 -1.48
C GLY A 441 -19.40 -14.07 -2.66
N ALA A 442 -19.90 -13.58 -3.80
CA ALA A 442 -19.09 -13.34 -4.99
C ALA A 442 -18.25 -12.06 -4.85
N ILE A 443 -17.07 -12.09 -5.42
CA ILE A 443 -16.18 -10.92 -5.52
C ILE A 443 -15.73 -10.78 -6.98
N LEU A 444 -15.88 -9.59 -7.54
CA LEU A 444 -15.20 -9.18 -8.77
C LEU A 444 -14.28 -8.00 -8.42
N MET A 445 -12.97 -8.24 -8.45
CA MET A 445 -11.96 -7.28 -8.03
C MET A 445 -11.07 -6.87 -9.19
N ILE A 446 -10.85 -5.57 -9.35
CA ILE A 446 -9.75 -5.04 -10.15
C ILE A 446 -8.61 -4.75 -9.17
N SER A 447 -7.42 -5.27 -9.41
CA SER A 447 -6.24 -4.95 -8.60
C SER A 447 -4.95 -5.16 -9.38
N HIS A 448 -3.94 -4.37 -9.03
CA HIS A 448 -2.55 -4.53 -9.43
C HIS A 448 -1.69 -5.15 -8.32
N ASP A 449 -2.28 -5.45 -7.15
CA ASP A 449 -1.58 -6.15 -6.08
C ASP A 449 -1.58 -7.67 -6.32
N PHE A 450 -0.41 -8.16 -6.73
CA PHE A 450 -0.18 -9.58 -6.99
C PHE A 450 -0.55 -10.46 -5.80
N TYR A 451 -0.21 -10.04 -4.58
CA TYR A 451 -0.42 -10.84 -3.36
C TYR A 451 -1.91 -11.03 -3.06
N SER A 452 -2.69 -9.95 -3.14
CA SER A 452 -4.14 -10.02 -2.93
C SER A 452 -4.81 -10.90 -3.98
N ILE A 453 -4.43 -10.77 -5.26
CA ILE A 453 -4.97 -11.63 -6.32
C ILE A 453 -4.60 -13.10 -6.08
N ALA A 454 -3.32 -13.36 -5.84
CA ALA A 454 -2.83 -14.72 -5.66
C ALA A 454 -3.39 -15.42 -4.41
N ASN A 455 -3.70 -14.66 -3.36
CA ASN A 455 -4.14 -15.21 -2.07
C ASN A 455 -5.64 -15.38 -1.95
N CYS A 456 -6.42 -14.50 -2.59
CA CYS A 456 -7.86 -14.41 -2.33
C CYS A 456 -8.74 -14.84 -3.49
N MET A 457 -8.20 -14.91 -4.73
CA MET A 457 -9.02 -15.16 -5.92
C MET A 457 -8.96 -16.61 -6.38
N ASP A 458 -10.06 -17.13 -6.93
CA ASP A 458 -10.18 -18.49 -7.48
C ASP A 458 -9.61 -18.54 -8.91
N TYR A 459 -9.87 -17.50 -9.69
CA TYR A 459 -9.37 -17.36 -11.05
C TYR A 459 -9.30 -15.90 -11.48
N VAL A 460 -8.71 -15.68 -12.66
CA VAL A 460 -8.48 -14.37 -13.24
C VAL A 460 -9.17 -14.27 -14.59
N LEU A 461 -9.82 -13.15 -14.82
CA LEU A 461 -10.26 -12.67 -16.13
C LEU A 461 -9.20 -11.70 -16.66
N PHE A 462 -8.45 -12.15 -17.63
CA PHE A 462 -7.31 -11.41 -18.19
C PHE A 462 -7.73 -10.73 -19.50
N ILE A 463 -7.58 -9.39 -19.54
CA ILE A 463 -7.84 -8.59 -20.73
C ILE A 463 -6.59 -8.60 -21.61
N GLU A 464 -6.72 -9.12 -22.81
CA GLU A 464 -5.67 -9.18 -23.83
C GLU A 464 -6.31 -8.97 -25.21
N ASP A 465 -5.72 -8.15 -26.06
CA ASP A 465 -6.21 -7.87 -27.41
C ASP A 465 -7.72 -7.51 -27.47
N LYS A 466 -8.18 -6.66 -26.53
CA LYS A 466 -9.57 -6.22 -26.36
C LYS A 466 -10.58 -7.32 -25.99
N GLY A 467 -10.13 -8.55 -25.83
CA GLY A 467 -10.91 -9.69 -25.38
C GLY A 467 -10.66 -10.04 -23.93
N ILE A 468 -11.50 -10.90 -23.34
CA ILE A 468 -11.30 -11.44 -21.99
C ILE A 468 -11.05 -12.94 -22.06
N ARG A 469 -9.99 -13.38 -21.36
CA ARG A 469 -9.65 -14.79 -21.23
C ARG A 469 -9.65 -15.23 -19.78
N ARG A 470 -10.40 -16.29 -19.45
CA ARG A 470 -10.35 -16.91 -18.13
C ARG A 470 -9.04 -17.68 -17.93
N MET A 471 -8.37 -17.43 -16.81
CA MET A 471 -7.11 -18.09 -16.45
C MET A 471 -7.20 -18.56 -14.99
N SER A 472 -6.80 -19.80 -14.70
CA SER A 472 -6.73 -20.30 -13.33
C SER A 472 -5.68 -19.53 -12.53
N ILE A 473 -5.91 -19.35 -11.24
CA ILE A 473 -4.97 -18.66 -10.35
C ILE A 473 -3.59 -19.32 -10.35
N ARG A 474 -3.52 -20.65 -10.46
CA ARG A 474 -2.25 -21.38 -10.57
C ARG A 474 -1.46 -20.96 -11.82
N LYS A 475 -2.13 -20.81 -12.98
CA LYS A 475 -1.50 -20.38 -14.22
C LYS A 475 -1.07 -18.92 -14.15
N PHE A 476 -1.90 -18.07 -13.56
CA PHE A 476 -1.57 -16.66 -13.31
C PHE A 476 -0.33 -16.52 -12.42
N ARG A 477 -0.30 -17.20 -11.28
CA ARG A 477 0.87 -17.23 -10.39
C ARG A 477 2.13 -17.62 -11.19
N LYS A 478 2.09 -18.74 -11.91
CA LYS A 478 3.23 -19.19 -12.71
C LYS A 478 3.66 -18.15 -13.75
N MET A 479 2.72 -17.54 -14.46
CA MET A 479 3.02 -16.52 -15.48
C MET A 479 3.74 -15.31 -14.90
N ILE A 480 3.29 -14.81 -13.73
CA ILE A 480 3.91 -13.67 -13.06
C ILE A 480 5.27 -14.08 -12.48
N TYR A 481 5.38 -15.25 -11.84
CA TYR A 481 6.63 -15.73 -11.28
C TYR A 481 7.70 -16.01 -12.33
N ASP A 482 7.36 -16.68 -13.42
CA ASP A 482 8.32 -16.96 -14.52
C ASP A 482 8.90 -15.66 -15.13
N LYS A 483 8.13 -14.55 -15.08
CA LYS A 483 8.57 -13.25 -15.58
C LYS A 483 9.37 -12.43 -14.56
N HIS A 484 9.08 -12.55 -13.26
CA HIS A 484 9.48 -11.57 -12.25
C HIS A 484 10.21 -12.13 -11.04
N PHE A 485 10.22 -13.47 -10.82
CA PHE A 485 10.77 -14.13 -9.63
C PHE A 485 11.70 -15.30 -9.99
N GLU A 486 12.51 -15.72 -9.05
CA GLU A 486 13.36 -16.93 -9.19
C GLU A 486 12.53 -18.22 -9.05
N LYS A 487 13.00 -19.32 -9.64
CA LYS A 487 12.18 -20.54 -9.86
C LYS A 487 11.53 -21.17 -8.63
N ASP A 488 12.15 -21.07 -7.47
CA ASP A 488 11.68 -21.76 -6.25
C ASP A 488 10.93 -20.83 -5.27
N TYR A 489 10.90 -19.53 -5.55
CA TYR A 489 10.32 -18.51 -4.67
C TYR A 489 8.83 -18.77 -4.34
N LEU A 490 8.04 -19.23 -5.32
CA LEU A 490 6.60 -19.49 -5.13
C LEU A 490 6.33 -20.56 -4.07
N LEU A 491 7.06 -21.67 -4.11
CA LEU A 491 6.88 -22.78 -3.17
C LEU A 491 7.29 -22.34 -1.77
N LEU A 492 8.42 -21.64 -1.64
CA LEU A 492 8.92 -21.15 -0.38
C LEU A 492 7.98 -20.10 0.24
N GLU A 493 7.36 -19.24 -0.57
CA GLU A 493 6.40 -18.25 -0.08
C GLU A 493 5.08 -18.88 0.37
N GLN A 494 4.62 -19.95 -0.28
CA GLN A 494 3.47 -20.74 0.18
C GLN A 494 3.76 -21.44 1.50
N GLU A 495 4.91 -22.10 1.62
CA GLU A 495 5.35 -22.72 2.87
C GLU A 495 5.47 -21.70 4.00
N LYS A 496 6.04 -20.52 3.71
CA LYS A 496 6.13 -19.41 4.65
C LYS A 496 4.75 -19.01 5.18
N LYS A 497 3.79 -18.77 4.29
CA LYS A 497 2.42 -18.37 4.66
C LYS A 497 1.70 -19.41 5.49
N GLU A 498 1.85 -20.70 5.17
CA GLU A 498 1.27 -21.79 5.96
C GLU A 498 1.83 -21.82 7.39
N VAL A 499 3.14 -21.59 7.54
CA VAL A 499 3.78 -21.57 8.86
C VAL A 499 3.34 -20.32 9.64
N GLU A 500 3.25 -19.15 9.02
CA GLU A 500 2.75 -17.91 9.64
C GLU A 500 1.31 -18.07 10.16
N LEU A 501 0.43 -18.72 9.40
CA LEU A 501 -0.93 -19.04 9.84
C LEU A 501 -0.94 -19.98 11.05
N LYS A 502 -0.07 -21.00 11.09
CA LYS A 502 0.05 -21.90 12.23
C LYS A 502 0.59 -21.18 13.47
N ILE A 503 1.54 -20.25 13.31
CA ILE A 503 2.04 -19.40 14.39
C ILE A 503 0.90 -18.55 14.96
N THR A 504 0.13 -17.89 14.10
CA THR A 504 -1.02 -17.06 14.50
C THR A 504 -2.06 -17.89 15.27
N ALA A 505 -2.32 -19.12 14.83
CA ALA A 505 -3.25 -20.03 15.51
C ALA A 505 -2.71 -20.48 16.88
N ALA A 506 -1.40 -20.72 17.03
CA ALA A 506 -0.75 -21.04 18.30
C ALA A 506 -0.81 -19.86 19.28
N LEU A 507 -0.55 -18.63 18.80
CA LEU A 507 -0.64 -17.41 19.61
C LEU A 507 -2.08 -17.15 20.13
N LYS A 508 -3.09 -17.37 19.30
CA LYS A 508 -4.50 -17.28 19.74
C LYS A 508 -4.84 -18.28 20.86
N LYS A 509 -4.14 -19.42 20.90
CA LYS A 509 -4.30 -20.45 21.96
C LYS A 509 -3.35 -20.24 23.14
N THR A 510 -2.52 -19.18 23.12
CA THR A 510 -1.46 -18.93 24.11
C THR A 510 -0.44 -20.07 24.24
N ASP A 511 -0.23 -20.83 23.14
CA ASP A 511 0.77 -21.90 23.05
C ASP A 511 2.09 -21.32 22.52
N PHE A 512 2.86 -20.70 23.40
CA PHE A 512 4.10 -20.01 23.05
C PHE A 512 5.24 -20.99 22.70
N GLU A 513 5.25 -22.20 23.26
CA GLU A 513 6.25 -23.21 22.90
C GLU A 513 6.08 -23.65 21.44
N GLN A 514 4.85 -23.95 21.05
CA GLN A 514 4.55 -24.30 19.65
C GLN A 514 4.82 -23.12 18.71
N ALA A 515 4.49 -21.89 19.11
CA ALA A 515 4.76 -20.69 18.32
C ALA A 515 6.27 -20.52 18.07
N LYS A 516 7.11 -20.69 19.09
CA LYS A 516 8.58 -20.60 18.96
C LYS A 516 9.14 -21.69 18.04
N LEU A 517 8.68 -22.94 18.17
CA LEU A 517 9.11 -24.04 17.29
C LEU A 517 8.79 -23.78 15.83
N LEU A 518 7.58 -23.27 15.56
CA LEU A 518 7.15 -22.89 14.21
C LEU A 518 7.96 -21.70 13.68
N THR A 519 8.40 -20.79 14.56
CA THR A 519 9.24 -19.66 14.19
C THR A 519 10.63 -20.10 13.72
N GLU A 520 11.22 -21.14 14.34
CA GLU A 520 12.47 -21.74 13.87
C GLU A 520 12.32 -22.39 12.47
N GLN A 521 11.16 -23.01 12.19
CA GLN A 521 10.86 -23.52 10.86
C GLN A 521 10.73 -22.37 9.84
N LEU A 522 10.06 -21.29 10.23
CA LEU A 522 9.90 -20.10 9.41
C LEU A 522 11.25 -19.47 9.05
N GLU A 523 12.17 -19.37 10.02
CA GLU A 523 13.53 -18.86 9.79
C GLU A 523 14.27 -19.67 8.72
N THR A 524 14.12 -20.99 8.75
CA THR A 524 14.75 -21.87 7.76
C THR A 524 14.21 -21.64 6.33
N ILE A 525 12.92 -21.30 6.21
CA ILE A 525 12.30 -20.97 4.93
C ILE A 525 12.77 -19.59 4.46
N ILE A 526 12.81 -18.60 5.34
CA ILE A 526 13.24 -17.24 5.05
C ILE A 526 14.68 -17.18 4.54
N ARG A 527 15.58 -17.99 5.10
CA ARG A 527 16.96 -18.08 4.63
C ARG A 527 17.11 -18.65 3.21
N LYS A 528 16.07 -19.28 2.68
CA LYS A 528 16.05 -19.80 1.31
C LYS A 528 15.34 -18.85 0.33
N LEU A 529 14.55 -17.92 0.84
CA LEU A 529 13.93 -16.82 0.08
C LEU A 529 14.92 -15.69 -0.17
#